data_9de2bb5fae70ec0b20da03cf1fa7a96e
#
_entry.id   9de2bb5fae70ec0b20da03cf1fa7a96e
#
_cell.length_a   1.000
_cell.length_b   1.000
_cell.length_c   1.000
_cell.angle_alpha   90.00
_cell.angle_beta   90.00
_cell.angle_gamma   90.00
#
_symmetry.space_group_name_H-M   'P 1'
#
loop_
_entity.id
_entity.type
_entity.pdbx_description
1 polymer ?
#
loop_
_entity_poly.entity_id
_entity_poly.type
_entity_poly.pdbx_seq_one_letter_code
_entity_poly.pdbx_strand_id
1 'polypeptide(L)'
;MIAALSIIFVVSYAAIALEHPLKVNKSAIALIGAGLMWVVFALLSGLTPHDVAHDKLGHTLVEVGQIVFFLMGAMTIVELIDIHNGFDIITKRIQTKKLSTLMFQIGVATFFLSAVLDNLATTIVMCSLLKKILGNKQDRLLFAGLVVITANAGGAWSPIGDVTTTMLWVADKISAVTVIYQVFIPSVIAAAIPLIFVSNSLKGKSVEAPKTSVGVDRHPPASESDRNIIFYAGIGVLVSVPIFKMIIRNNK
;
A
#
# COMPACT_ATOMS: atom_id res chain seq x y z
N MET A 1 -34.70 7.08 6.90
CA MET A 1 -33.47 6.37 7.21
C MET A 1 -32.39 6.60 6.12
N ILE A 2 -32.57 6.09 4.88
CA ILE A 2 -31.55 6.18 3.80
C ILE A 2 -31.09 7.64 3.56
N ALA A 3 -32.02 8.60 3.41
CA ALA A 3 -31.66 10.00 3.20
C ALA A 3 -30.79 10.58 4.33
N ALA A 4 -31.13 10.27 5.61
CA ALA A 4 -30.35 10.75 6.75
C ALA A 4 -28.93 10.14 6.75
N LEU A 5 -28.80 8.84 6.49
CA LEU A 5 -27.50 8.16 6.38
C LEU A 5 -26.67 8.74 5.23
N SER A 6 -27.30 8.99 4.06
CA SER A 6 -26.61 9.60 2.91
C SER A 6 -26.11 11.01 3.21
N ILE A 7 -26.90 11.83 3.92
CA ILE A 7 -26.47 13.18 4.32
C ILE A 7 -25.27 13.10 5.25
N ILE A 8 -25.31 12.26 6.28
CA ILE A 8 -24.19 12.09 7.23
C ILE A 8 -22.94 11.62 6.48
N PHE A 9 -23.09 10.65 5.57
CA PHE A 9 -21.98 10.15 4.77
C PHE A 9 -21.36 11.25 3.90
N VAL A 10 -22.17 12.00 3.15
CA VAL A 10 -21.70 13.08 2.28
C VAL A 10 -21.02 14.19 3.07
N VAL A 11 -21.60 14.60 4.20
CA VAL A 11 -21.01 15.64 5.08
C VAL A 11 -19.69 15.15 5.68
N SER A 12 -19.63 13.93 6.18
CA SER A 12 -18.40 13.34 6.73
C SER A 12 -17.32 13.23 5.65
N TYR A 13 -17.67 12.77 4.45
CA TYR A 13 -16.73 12.65 3.35
C TYR A 13 -16.22 14.00 2.84
N ALA A 14 -17.08 15.00 2.76
CA ALA A 14 -16.69 16.37 2.43
C ALA A 14 -15.73 16.94 3.49
N ALA A 15 -16.00 16.70 4.77
CA ALA A 15 -15.11 17.13 5.85
C ALA A 15 -13.74 16.42 5.82
N ILE A 16 -13.69 15.13 5.44
CA ILE A 16 -12.43 14.38 5.21
C ILE A 16 -11.66 14.99 4.02
N ALA A 17 -12.36 15.28 2.91
CA ALA A 17 -11.73 15.88 1.73
C ALA A 17 -11.19 17.30 2.01
N LEU A 18 -11.83 18.03 2.92
CA LEU A 18 -11.45 19.36 3.36
C LEU A 18 -10.57 19.35 4.64
N GLU A 19 -9.85 18.26 4.93
CA GLU A 19 -8.98 18.10 6.09
C GLU A 19 -8.05 19.31 6.30
N HIS A 20 -7.37 19.76 5.24
CA HIS A 20 -6.42 20.86 5.33
C HIS A 20 -7.04 22.22 5.71
N PRO A 21 -8.09 22.72 5.03
CA PRO A 21 -8.73 23.98 5.40
C PRO A 21 -9.45 23.91 6.74
N LEU A 22 -10.04 22.77 7.10
CA LEU A 22 -10.76 22.61 8.38
C LEU A 22 -9.82 22.34 9.56
N LYS A 23 -8.56 21.96 9.31
CA LYS A 23 -7.57 21.59 10.33
C LYS A 23 -8.07 20.49 11.28
N VAL A 24 -8.87 19.55 10.77
CA VAL A 24 -9.45 18.43 11.53
C VAL A 24 -8.86 17.12 11.02
N ASN A 25 -8.57 16.20 11.94
CA ASN A 25 -8.02 14.90 11.58
C ASN A 25 -9.06 14.04 10.87
N LYS A 26 -8.73 13.55 9.66
CA LYS A 26 -9.63 12.72 8.84
C LYS A 26 -10.11 11.44 9.53
N SER A 27 -9.25 10.79 10.34
CA SER A 27 -9.62 9.58 11.08
C SER A 27 -10.65 9.86 12.15
N ALA A 28 -10.55 11.01 12.84
CA ALA A 28 -11.54 11.45 13.82
C ALA A 28 -12.89 11.72 13.14
N ILE A 29 -12.91 12.40 11.99
CA ILE A 29 -14.13 12.64 11.22
C ILE A 29 -14.78 11.32 10.78
N ALA A 30 -13.97 10.37 10.28
CA ALA A 30 -14.46 9.07 9.86
C ALA A 30 -15.11 8.28 11.00
N LEU A 31 -14.47 8.26 12.19
CA LEU A 31 -15.00 7.59 13.38
C LEU A 31 -16.29 8.23 13.89
N ILE A 32 -16.34 9.57 13.95
CA ILE A 32 -17.57 10.30 14.36
C ILE A 32 -18.68 10.05 13.35
N GLY A 33 -18.40 10.16 12.05
CA GLY A 33 -19.36 9.90 11.00
C GLY A 33 -19.93 8.47 11.05
N ALA A 34 -19.05 7.47 11.23
CA ALA A 34 -19.47 6.08 11.40
C ALA A 34 -20.35 5.90 12.65
N GLY A 35 -19.97 6.47 13.79
CA GLY A 35 -20.75 6.41 15.01
C GLY A 35 -22.15 7.04 14.84
N LEU A 36 -22.22 8.23 14.22
CA LEU A 36 -23.48 8.89 13.92
C LEU A 36 -24.36 8.06 12.97
N MET A 37 -23.79 7.47 11.94
CA MET A 37 -24.53 6.58 11.04
C MET A 37 -25.09 5.35 11.77
N TRP A 38 -24.32 4.75 12.68
CA TRP A 38 -24.82 3.64 13.51
C TRP A 38 -25.93 4.05 14.45
N VAL A 39 -25.84 5.21 15.09
CA VAL A 39 -26.92 5.75 15.94
C VAL A 39 -28.20 5.98 15.13
N VAL A 40 -28.11 6.63 13.97
CA VAL A 40 -29.26 6.87 13.09
C VAL A 40 -29.85 5.56 12.57
N PHE A 41 -29.00 4.59 12.22
CA PHE A 41 -29.45 3.26 11.83
C PHE A 41 -30.20 2.57 12.96
N ALA A 42 -29.66 2.56 14.18
CA ALA A 42 -30.31 1.97 15.34
C ALA A 42 -31.69 2.59 15.65
N LEU A 43 -31.79 3.92 15.54
CA LEU A 43 -33.03 4.64 15.84
C LEU A 43 -34.11 4.49 14.76
N LEU A 44 -33.71 4.34 13.48
CA LEU A 44 -34.65 4.41 12.36
C LEU A 44 -34.84 3.07 11.61
N SER A 45 -34.14 2.00 12.00
CA SER A 45 -34.23 0.70 11.33
C SER A 45 -35.47 -0.10 11.69
N GLY A 46 -36.12 0.22 12.80
CA GLY A 46 -37.23 -0.57 13.34
C GLY A 46 -36.83 -1.93 13.93
N LEU A 47 -35.51 -2.21 14.00
CA LEU A 47 -34.97 -3.40 14.63
C LEU A 47 -34.92 -3.23 16.15
N THR A 48 -34.92 -4.35 16.90
CA THR A 48 -34.67 -4.27 18.33
C THR A 48 -33.24 -3.81 18.62
N PRO A 49 -32.95 -3.13 19.75
CA PRO A 49 -31.59 -2.77 20.12
C PRO A 49 -30.64 -3.98 20.19
N HIS A 50 -31.16 -5.15 20.56
CA HIS A 50 -30.42 -6.39 20.60
C HIS A 50 -29.97 -6.83 19.18
N ASP A 51 -30.88 -6.84 18.21
CA ASP A 51 -30.60 -7.25 16.83
C ASP A 51 -29.63 -6.28 16.16
N VAL A 52 -29.76 -4.97 16.42
CA VAL A 52 -28.80 -3.97 15.93
C VAL A 52 -27.41 -4.19 16.51
N ALA A 53 -27.32 -4.42 17.83
CA ALA A 53 -26.05 -4.56 18.50
C ALA A 53 -25.35 -5.89 18.19
N HIS A 54 -26.07 -7.01 18.28
CA HIS A 54 -25.47 -8.35 18.09
C HIS A 54 -25.33 -8.73 16.63
N ASP A 55 -26.41 -8.64 15.84
CA ASP A 55 -26.39 -9.21 14.49
C ASP A 55 -25.73 -8.27 13.48
N LYS A 56 -26.00 -6.97 13.56
CA LYS A 56 -25.49 -6.03 12.56
C LYS A 56 -24.16 -5.42 12.97
N LEU A 57 -24.11 -4.76 14.12
CA LEU A 57 -22.89 -4.08 14.57
C LEU A 57 -21.80 -5.10 14.93
N GLY A 58 -22.16 -6.17 15.66
CA GLY A 58 -21.24 -7.24 16.05
C GLY A 58 -20.59 -7.89 14.83
N HIS A 59 -21.37 -8.25 13.81
CA HIS A 59 -20.85 -8.83 12.57
C HIS A 59 -19.90 -7.86 11.83
N THR A 60 -20.31 -6.59 11.71
CA THR A 60 -19.46 -5.56 11.08
C THR A 60 -18.17 -5.33 11.85
N LEU A 61 -18.20 -5.32 13.19
CA LEU A 61 -16.99 -5.19 14.02
C LEU A 61 -16.03 -6.36 13.84
N VAL A 62 -16.56 -7.58 13.71
CA VAL A 62 -15.73 -8.77 13.42
C VAL A 62 -15.07 -8.64 12.05
N GLU A 63 -15.80 -8.25 11.00
CA GLU A 63 -15.24 -8.03 9.67
C GLU A 63 -14.14 -6.95 9.69
N VAL A 64 -14.39 -5.81 10.31
CA VAL A 64 -13.40 -4.74 10.45
C VAL A 64 -12.20 -5.20 11.27
N GLY A 65 -12.44 -5.92 12.37
CA GLY A 65 -11.39 -6.49 13.22
C GLY A 65 -10.45 -7.41 12.45
N GLN A 66 -10.98 -8.30 11.62
CA GLN A 66 -10.17 -9.18 10.76
C GLN A 66 -9.25 -8.39 9.83
N ILE A 67 -9.77 -7.33 9.22
CA ILE A 67 -8.99 -6.46 8.34
C ILE A 67 -7.87 -5.76 9.11
N VAL A 68 -8.19 -5.17 10.28
CA VAL A 68 -7.22 -4.44 11.10
C VAL A 68 -6.10 -5.38 11.57
N PHE A 69 -6.43 -6.55 12.10
CA PHE A 69 -5.42 -7.52 12.55
C PHE A 69 -4.56 -8.04 11.40
N PHE A 70 -5.16 -8.28 10.23
CA PHE A 70 -4.40 -8.66 9.05
C PHE A 70 -3.40 -7.57 8.63
N LEU A 71 -3.85 -6.32 8.53
CA LEU A 71 -2.98 -5.20 8.16
C LEU A 71 -1.87 -4.97 9.18
N MET A 72 -2.17 -5.04 10.47
CA MET A 72 -1.15 -4.92 11.52
C MET A 72 -0.08 -5.99 11.40
N GLY A 73 -0.48 -7.25 11.18
CA GLY A 73 0.47 -8.35 10.98
C GLY A 73 1.33 -8.15 9.73
N ALA A 74 0.73 -7.81 8.61
CA ALA A 74 1.44 -7.57 7.36
C ALA A 74 2.43 -6.40 7.48
N MET A 75 2.00 -5.26 8.05
CA MET A 75 2.88 -4.10 8.24
C MET A 75 4.02 -4.39 9.22
N THR A 76 3.78 -5.19 10.27
CA THR A 76 4.85 -5.62 11.19
C THR A 76 5.93 -6.42 10.48
N ILE A 77 5.54 -7.32 9.57
CA ILE A 77 6.50 -8.09 8.77
C ILE A 77 7.31 -7.18 7.85
N VAL A 78 6.64 -6.25 7.17
CA VAL A 78 7.31 -5.28 6.28
C VAL A 78 8.29 -4.40 7.05
N GLU A 79 7.88 -3.88 8.22
CA GLU A 79 8.74 -3.08 9.09
C GLU A 79 9.96 -3.88 9.58
N LEU A 80 9.76 -5.15 9.93
CA LEU A 80 10.85 -6.03 10.32
C LEU A 80 11.88 -6.21 9.19
N ILE A 81 11.43 -6.36 7.94
CA ILE A 81 12.30 -6.43 6.77
C ILE A 81 13.05 -5.10 6.58
N ASP A 82 12.38 -3.96 6.74
CA ASP A 82 12.97 -2.63 6.55
C ASP A 82 14.04 -2.32 7.61
N ILE A 83 13.74 -2.55 8.89
CA ILE A 83 14.67 -2.35 10.01
C ILE A 83 15.98 -3.12 9.82
N HIS A 84 15.90 -4.32 9.24
CA HIS A 84 17.08 -5.16 8.96
C HIS A 84 17.71 -4.91 7.59
N ASN A 85 17.35 -3.82 6.91
CA ASN A 85 17.82 -3.47 5.56
C ASN A 85 17.59 -4.60 4.52
N GLY A 86 16.52 -5.39 4.68
CA GLY A 86 16.19 -6.51 3.80
C GLY A 86 16.02 -6.10 2.34
N PHE A 87 15.53 -4.88 2.09
CA PHE A 87 15.35 -4.35 0.74
C PHE A 87 16.63 -4.02 0.00
N ASP A 88 17.79 -4.02 0.68
CA ASP A 88 19.12 -3.86 0.04
C ASP A 88 19.40 -4.98 -0.97
N ILE A 89 18.79 -6.15 -0.82
CA ILE A 89 18.89 -7.26 -1.77
C ILE A 89 18.43 -6.83 -3.18
N ILE A 90 17.38 -6.03 -3.25
CA ILE A 90 16.83 -5.52 -4.50
C ILE A 90 17.66 -4.31 -4.96
N THR A 91 17.92 -3.39 -4.05
CA THR A 91 18.52 -2.09 -4.37
C THR A 91 19.97 -2.19 -4.79
N LYS A 92 20.77 -3.13 -4.24
CA LYS A 92 22.15 -3.40 -4.64
C LYS A 92 22.29 -3.86 -6.09
N ARG A 93 21.23 -4.38 -6.71
CA ARG A 93 21.22 -4.79 -8.12
C ARG A 93 20.97 -3.62 -9.08
N ILE A 94 20.55 -2.47 -8.56
CA ILE A 94 20.25 -1.27 -9.35
C ILE A 94 21.55 -0.44 -9.43
N GLN A 95 22.41 -0.76 -10.41
CA GLN A 95 23.69 -0.08 -10.64
C GLN A 95 23.75 0.39 -12.08
N THR A 96 23.33 1.61 -12.34
CA THR A 96 23.45 2.21 -13.67
C THR A 96 23.83 3.69 -13.57
N LYS A 97 24.65 4.15 -14.52
CA LYS A 97 25.03 5.56 -14.63
C LYS A 97 24.06 6.37 -15.52
N LYS A 98 23.17 5.71 -16.24
CA LYS A 98 22.21 6.36 -17.14
C LYS A 98 20.89 6.62 -16.40
N LEU A 99 20.48 7.88 -16.34
CA LEU A 99 19.27 8.29 -15.60
C LEU A 99 18.00 7.63 -16.15
N SER A 100 17.89 7.51 -17.48
CA SER A 100 16.78 6.83 -18.15
C SER A 100 16.69 5.35 -17.77
N THR A 101 17.81 4.62 -17.77
CA THR A 101 17.84 3.20 -17.39
C THR A 101 17.52 3.02 -15.90
N LEU A 102 18.05 3.92 -15.05
CA LEU A 102 17.75 3.93 -13.62
C LEU A 102 16.25 4.10 -13.37
N MET A 103 15.63 5.07 -14.06
CA MET A 103 14.19 5.31 -13.96
C MET A 103 13.39 4.06 -14.29
N PHE A 104 13.74 3.38 -15.38
CA PHE A 104 13.06 2.16 -15.79
C PHE A 104 13.23 1.04 -14.75
N GLN A 105 14.46 0.80 -14.27
CA GLN A 105 14.74 -0.21 -13.25
C GLN A 105 14.01 0.05 -11.94
N ILE A 106 14.00 1.32 -11.47
CA ILE A 106 13.26 1.73 -10.26
C ILE A 106 11.77 1.52 -10.46
N GLY A 107 11.19 1.95 -11.58
CA GLY A 107 9.77 1.82 -11.84
C GLY A 107 9.30 0.35 -11.89
N VAL A 108 10.04 -0.50 -12.60
CA VAL A 108 9.74 -1.94 -12.68
C VAL A 108 9.89 -2.62 -11.31
N ALA A 109 10.98 -2.34 -10.59
CA ALA A 109 11.19 -2.88 -9.25
C ALA A 109 10.07 -2.45 -8.29
N THR A 110 9.67 -1.17 -8.33
CA THR A 110 8.56 -0.63 -7.53
C THR A 110 7.25 -1.33 -7.83
N PHE A 111 6.93 -1.54 -9.12
CA PHE A 111 5.69 -2.19 -9.55
C PHE A 111 5.56 -3.60 -8.96
N PHE A 112 6.59 -4.43 -9.07
CA PHE A 112 6.54 -5.80 -8.54
C PHE A 112 6.68 -5.86 -7.03
N LEU A 113 7.46 -4.98 -6.43
CA LEU A 113 7.61 -4.92 -4.98
C LEU A 113 6.29 -4.54 -4.31
N SER A 114 5.56 -3.59 -4.89
CA SER A 114 4.25 -3.15 -4.38
C SER A 114 3.15 -4.21 -4.50
N ALA A 115 3.31 -5.19 -5.35
CA ALA A 115 2.37 -6.32 -5.42
C ALA A 115 2.45 -7.26 -4.20
N VAL A 116 3.57 -7.23 -3.47
CA VAL A 116 3.82 -8.10 -2.30
C VAL A 116 3.80 -7.30 -1.00
N LEU A 117 4.38 -6.12 -1.03
CA LEU A 117 4.28 -5.11 0.02
C LEU A 117 3.10 -4.19 -0.31
N ASP A 118 2.61 -3.43 0.64
CA ASP A 118 1.66 -2.39 0.28
C ASP A 118 2.33 -1.22 -0.48
N ASN A 119 1.51 -0.43 -1.18
CA ASN A 119 1.96 0.68 -1.99
C ASN A 119 2.62 1.80 -1.16
N LEU A 120 2.20 2.00 0.09
CA LEU A 120 2.75 3.01 0.98
C LEU A 120 4.15 2.62 1.45
N ALA A 121 4.32 1.40 1.99
CA ALA A 121 5.61 0.88 2.43
C ALA A 121 6.61 0.85 1.26
N THR A 122 6.20 0.35 0.10
CA THR A 122 7.01 0.34 -1.12
C THR A 122 7.46 1.74 -1.51
N THR A 123 6.57 2.72 -1.47
CA THR A 123 6.90 4.12 -1.80
C THR A 123 7.95 4.67 -0.82
N ILE A 124 7.80 4.43 0.49
CA ILE A 124 8.75 4.89 1.51
C ILE A 124 10.13 4.28 1.29
N VAL A 125 10.20 2.97 1.08
CA VAL A 125 11.45 2.23 0.83
C VAL A 125 12.14 2.76 -0.42
N MET A 126 11.41 2.86 -1.54
CA MET A 126 11.98 3.32 -2.80
C MET A 126 12.39 4.80 -2.75
N CYS A 127 11.63 5.66 -2.09
CA CYS A 127 12.03 7.06 -1.88
C CYS A 127 13.27 7.19 -0.98
N SER A 128 13.43 6.32 0.01
CA SER A 128 14.64 6.26 0.83
C SER A 128 15.86 5.84 0.01
N LEU A 129 15.68 4.87 -0.89
CA LEU A 129 16.71 4.48 -1.86
C LEU A 129 17.10 5.63 -2.80
N LEU A 130 16.11 6.36 -3.35
CA LEU A 130 16.36 7.50 -4.23
C LEU A 130 17.23 8.57 -3.56
N LYS A 131 17.08 8.80 -2.25
CA LYS A 131 17.92 9.71 -1.50
C LYS A 131 19.39 9.27 -1.43
N LYS A 132 19.63 7.95 -1.45
CA LYS A 132 20.99 7.37 -1.44
C LYS A 132 21.65 7.39 -2.82
N ILE A 133 20.87 7.35 -3.91
CA ILE A 133 21.38 7.21 -5.29
C ILE A 133 21.45 8.55 -6.02
N LEU A 134 20.45 9.42 -5.85
CA LEU A 134 20.31 10.66 -6.61
C LEU A 134 20.74 11.88 -5.80
N GLY A 135 21.75 12.61 -6.27
CA GLY A 135 22.20 13.88 -5.67
C GLY A 135 21.28 15.06 -6.02
N ASN A 136 20.75 15.10 -7.24
CA ASN A 136 19.91 16.20 -7.71
C ASN A 136 18.49 16.12 -7.12
N LYS A 137 18.03 17.25 -6.54
CA LYS A 137 16.70 17.34 -5.92
C LYS A 137 15.56 17.23 -6.94
N GLN A 138 15.70 17.80 -8.13
CA GLN A 138 14.67 17.77 -9.17
C GLN A 138 14.48 16.36 -9.70
N ASP A 139 15.59 15.64 -9.95
CA ASP A 139 15.54 14.25 -10.36
C ASP A 139 14.90 13.37 -9.28
N ARG A 140 15.23 13.59 -8.01
CA ARG A 140 14.58 12.87 -6.88
C ARG A 140 13.08 13.09 -6.83
N LEU A 141 12.59 14.31 -7.06
CA LEU A 141 11.14 14.59 -7.07
C LEU A 141 10.45 13.92 -8.27
N LEU A 142 11.07 13.95 -9.44
CA LEU A 142 10.54 13.29 -10.64
C LEU A 142 10.46 11.78 -10.45
N PHE A 143 11.53 11.18 -9.91
CA PHE A 143 11.56 9.74 -9.60
C PHE A 143 10.54 9.39 -8.51
N ALA A 144 10.42 10.17 -7.46
CA ALA A 144 9.44 9.94 -6.40
C ALA A 144 8.00 9.97 -6.93
N GLY A 145 7.68 10.92 -7.82
CA GLY A 145 6.38 10.96 -8.50
C GLY A 145 6.10 9.68 -9.30
N LEU A 146 7.10 9.19 -10.04
CA LEU A 146 6.94 7.93 -10.78
C LEU A 146 6.86 6.71 -9.87
N VAL A 147 7.62 6.68 -8.77
CA VAL A 147 7.52 5.63 -7.75
C VAL A 147 6.11 5.55 -7.19
N VAL A 148 5.47 6.69 -6.86
CA VAL A 148 4.08 6.71 -6.40
C VAL A 148 3.13 6.10 -7.43
N ILE A 149 3.27 6.47 -8.72
CA ILE A 149 2.42 5.94 -9.80
C ILE A 149 2.62 4.43 -9.95
N THR A 150 3.87 3.98 -10.03
CA THR A 150 4.20 2.56 -10.23
C THR A 150 3.90 1.69 -9.01
N ALA A 151 4.01 2.25 -7.79
CA ALA A 151 3.62 1.56 -6.56
C ALA A 151 2.10 1.34 -6.50
N ASN A 152 1.30 2.37 -6.78
CA ASN A 152 -0.15 2.23 -6.80
C ASN A 152 -0.62 1.26 -7.90
N ALA A 153 -0.06 1.37 -9.10
CA ALA A 153 -0.37 0.43 -10.19
C ALA A 153 0.07 -1.00 -9.83
N GLY A 154 1.23 -1.17 -9.19
CA GLY A 154 1.75 -2.47 -8.76
C GLY A 154 0.93 -3.11 -7.65
N GLY A 155 0.43 -2.32 -6.69
CA GLY A 155 -0.44 -2.80 -5.62
C GLY A 155 -1.84 -3.21 -6.09
N ALA A 156 -2.38 -2.54 -7.09
CA ALA A 156 -3.78 -2.69 -7.49
C ALA A 156 -4.16 -4.09 -7.99
N TRP A 157 -3.25 -4.82 -8.64
CA TRP A 157 -3.52 -6.15 -9.18
C TRP A 157 -3.28 -7.30 -8.20
N SER A 158 -2.74 -7.02 -7.03
CA SER A 158 -2.47 -8.03 -5.99
C SER A 158 -3.50 -7.95 -4.86
N PRO A 159 -3.93 -9.07 -4.28
CA PRO A 159 -4.86 -9.07 -3.15
C PRO A 159 -4.27 -8.47 -1.86
N ILE A 160 -2.95 -8.31 -1.78
CA ILE A 160 -2.23 -7.80 -0.58
C ILE A 160 -1.42 -6.53 -0.86
N GLY A 161 -1.31 -6.08 -2.11
CA GLY A 161 -0.46 -4.97 -2.52
C GLY A 161 -1.10 -3.58 -2.34
N ASP A 162 -2.38 -3.50 -2.04
CA ASP A 162 -3.10 -2.25 -1.76
C ASP A 162 -4.14 -2.48 -0.66
N VAL A 163 -4.23 -1.54 0.28
CA VAL A 163 -5.15 -1.64 1.43
C VAL A 163 -6.60 -1.83 0.96
N THR A 164 -7.04 -1.11 -0.07
CA THR A 164 -8.40 -1.19 -0.59
C THR A 164 -8.71 -2.57 -1.16
N THR A 165 -7.81 -3.11 -1.99
CA THR A 165 -7.92 -4.45 -2.56
C THR A 165 -7.90 -5.52 -1.46
N THR A 166 -6.99 -5.35 -0.49
CA THR A 166 -6.90 -6.23 0.68
C THR A 166 -8.20 -6.26 1.48
N MET A 167 -8.79 -5.09 1.76
CA MET A 167 -10.07 -5.00 2.48
C MET A 167 -11.19 -5.75 1.76
N LEU A 168 -11.34 -5.52 0.46
CA LEU A 168 -12.36 -6.20 -0.36
C LEU A 168 -12.13 -7.71 -0.42
N TRP A 169 -10.87 -8.13 -0.49
CA TRP A 169 -10.51 -9.55 -0.53
C TRP A 169 -10.71 -10.22 0.84
N VAL A 170 -10.34 -9.59 1.95
CA VAL A 170 -10.56 -10.13 3.30
C VAL A 170 -12.06 -10.25 3.60
N ALA A 171 -12.86 -9.27 3.18
CA ALA A 171 -14.32 -9.27 3.29
C ALA A 171 -15.04 -10.19 2.27
N ASP A 172 -14.32 -11.03 1.51
CA ASP A 172 -14.83 -11.96 0.49
C ASP A 172 -15.69 -11.31 -0.61
N LYS A 173 -15.51 -9.99 -0.85
CA LYS A 173 -16.19 -9.27 -1.95
C LYS A 173 -15.54 -9.52 -3.30
N ILE A 174 -14.25 -9.87 -3.32
CA ILE A 174 -13.46 -10.20 -4.52
C ILE A 174 -12.64 -11.46 -4.28
N SER A 175 -12.30 -12.18 -5.34
CA SER A 175 -11.38 -13.33 -5.27
C SER A 175 -9.96 -12.91 -5.66
N ALA A 176 -8.93 -13.48 -5.03
CA ALA A 176 -7.54 -13.21 -5.35
C ALA A 176 -7.22 -13.48 -6.82
N VAL A 177 -7.67 -14.62 -7.35
CA VAL A 177 -7.43 -15.01 -8.75
C VAL A 177 -8.08 -14.02 -9.71
N THR A 178 -9.33 -13.61 -9.45
CA THR A 178 -10.05 -12.67 -10.32
C THR A 178 -9.34 -11.32 -10.37
N VAL A 179 -8.89 -10.80 -9.23
CA VAL A 179 -8.16 -9.52 -9.17
C VAL A 179 -6.86 -9.61 -9.97
N ILE A 180 -6.05 -10.64 -9.73
CA ILE A 180 -4.80 -10.83 -10.46
C ILE A 180 -5.06 -10.87 -11.97
N TYR A 181 -6.00 -11.69 -12.41
CA TYR A 181 -6.24 -11.90 -13.84
C TYR A 181 -6.84 -10.69 -14.54
N GLN A 182 -7.80 -10.00 -13.91
CA GLN A 182 -8.51 -8.87 -14.53
C GLN A 182 -7.76 -7.54 -14.42
N VAL A 183 -7.02 -7.33 -13.33
CA VAL A 183 -6.40 -6.03 -13.05
C VAL A 183 -4.93 -5.96 -13.45
N PHE A 184 -4.25 -7.11 -13.67
CA PHE A 184 -2.83 -7.12 -14.02
C PHE A 184 -2.53 -6.32 -15.30
N ILE A 185 -3.23 -6.59 -16.40
CA ILE A 185 -2.99 -5.90 -17.68
C ILE A 185 -3.27 -4.39 -17.60
N PRO A 186 -4.43 -3.93 -17.07
CA PRO A 186 -4.65 -2.51 -16.82
C PRO A 186 -3.57 -1.86 -15.95
N SER A 187 -3.11 -2.54 -14.90
CA SER A 187 -2.05 -2.07 -14.01
C SER A 187 -0.71 -1.92 -14.73
N VAL A 188 -0.34 -2.91 -15.56
CA VAL A 188 0.87 -2.83 -16.39
C VAL A 188 0.80 -1.64 -17.34
N ILE A 189 -0.33 -1.40 -17.99
CA ILE A 189 -0.51 -0.27 -18.89
C ILE A 189 -0.40 1.06 -18.13
N ALA A 190 -1.06 1.16 -16.97
CA ALA A 190 -1.03 2.36 -16.12
C ALA A 190 0.39 2.71 -15.62
N ALA A 191 1.22 1.69 -15.34
CA ALA A 191 2.62 1.88 -14.96
C ALA A 191 3.53 2.16 -16.18
N ALA A 192 3.35 1.41 -17.27
CA ALA A 192 4.25 1.44 -18.44
C ALA A 192 4.19 2.77 -19.19
N ILE A 193 3.00 3.34 -19.38
CA ILE A 193 2.86 4.59 -20.14
C ILE A 193 3.68 5.72 -19.50
N PRO A 194 3.48 6.11 -18.24
CA PRO A 194 4.28 7.18 -17.63
C PRO A 194 5.75 6.79 -17.50
N LEU A 195 6.06 5.51 -17.24
CA LEU A 195 7.43 5.02 -17.11
C LEU A 195 8.21 5.19 -18.43
N ILE A 196 7.63 4.79 -19.55
CA ILE A 196 8.27 4.92 -20.86
C ILE A 196 8.40 6.39 -21.23
N PHE A 197 7.37 7.19 -21.03
CA PHE A 197 7.36 8.61 -21.37
C PHE A 197 8.45 9.37 -20.59
N VAL A 198 8.48 9.23 -19.27
CA VAL A 198 9.45 9.90 -18.40
C VAL A 198 10.86 9.37 -18.64
N SER A 199 11.04 8.06 -18.77
CA SER A 199 12.34 7.45 -19.05
C SER A 199 12.94 7.97 -20.37
N ASN A 200 12.11 8.13 -21.41
CA ASN A 200 12.55 8.67 -22.70
C ASN A 200 12.96 10.16 -22.60
N SER A 201 12.31 10.95 -21.77
CA SER A 201 12.68 12.35 -21.54
C SER A 201 14.01 12.53 -20.81
N LEU A 202 14.49 11.46 -20.16
CA LEU A 202 15.76 11.43 -19.43
C LEU A 202 16.92 10.84 -20.25
N LYS A 203 16.71 10.51 -21.53
CA LYS A 203 17.78 10.00 -22.40
C LYS A 203 18.93 11.02 -22.52
N GLY A 204 20.16 10.52 -22.45
CA GLY A 204 21.36 11.36 -22.52
C GLY A 204 21.78 11.99 -21.18
N LYS A 205 20.96 11.88 -20.13
CA LYS A 205 21.34 12.35 -18.79
C LYS A 205 22.03 11.24 -17.99
N SER A 206 23.00 11.66 -17.18
CA SER A 206 23.75 10.77 -16.28
C SER A 206 23.28 10.96 -14.83
N VAL A 207 23.44 9.91 -14.03
CA VAL A 207 23.16 9.94 -12.60
C VAL A 207 24.22 10.79 -11.90
N GLU A 208 23.79 11.82 -11.19
CA GLU A 208 24.66 12.58 -10.29
C GLU A 208 24.61 11.95 -8.90
N ALA A 209 25.75 11.44 -8.43
CA ALA A 209 25.86 10.89 -7.10
C ALA A 209 25.70 11.98 -6.02
N PRO A 210 25.15 11.66 -4.85
CA PRO A 210 25.06 12.60 -3.74
C PRO A 210 26.45 13.08 -3.32
N LYS A 211 26.62 14.39 -3.11
CA LYS A 211 27.88 14.99 -2.66
C LYS A 211 28.25 14.63 -1.22
N THR A 212 27.31 14.10 -0.46
CA THR A 212 27.48 13.64 0.91
C THR A 212 26.75 12.31 1.05
N SER A 213 27.41 11.30 1.60
CA SER A 213 26.74 10.06 2.00
C SER A 213 25.75 10.44 3.12
N VAL A 214 24.48 10.58 2.75
CA VAL A 214 23.40 10.73 3.73
C VAL A 214 23.23 9.37 4.37
N GLY A 215 23.94 9.13 5.47
CA GLY A 215 23.75 7.99 6.33
C GLY A 215 22.34 8.04 6.89
N VAL A 216 21.41 7.36 6.22
CA VAL A 216 20.07 7.05 6.76
C VAL A 216 20.13 5.61 7.28
N ASP A 217 21.24 5.24 7.92
CA ASP A 217 21.32 3.98 8.63
C ASP A 217 20.66 4.19 10.00
N ARG A 218 19.36 3.92 10.06
CA ARG A 218 18.58 4.03 11.31
C ARG A 218 18.98 2.96 12.32
N HIS A 219 19.65 1.90 11.89
CA HIS A 219 20.05 0.76 12.73
C HIS A 219 21.43 0.22 12.32
N PRO A 220 22.19 -0.38 13.25
CA PRO A 220 23.43 -1.08 12.91
C PRO A 220 23.14 -2.17 11.88
N PRO A 221 24.02 -2.35 10.88
CA PRO A 221 23.80 -3.30 9.81
C PRO A 221 23.67 -4.73 10.38
N ALA A 222 22.53 -5.36 10.11
CA ALA A 222 22.36 -6.77 10.38
C ALA A 222 23.39 -7.59 9.54
N SER A 223 23.76 -8.75 10.03
CA SER A 223 24.57 -9.69 9.25
C SER A 223 23.93 -9.93 7.88
N GLU A 224 24.74 -10.14 6.83
CA GLU A 224 24.21 -10.44 5.50
C GLU A 224 23.30 -11.68 5.50
N SER A 225 23.64 -12.67 6.33
CA SER A 225 22.84 -13.88 6.50
C SER A 225 21.47 -13.56 7.12
N ASP A 226 21.46 -12.82 8.22
CA ASP A 226 20.22 -12.48 8.95
C ASP A 226 19.29 -11.61 8.07
N ARG A 227 19.87 -10.64 7.37
CA ARG A 227 19.13 -9.81 6.41
C ARG A 227 18.43 -10.65 5.34
N ASN A 228 19.15 -11.60 4.74
CA ASN A 228 18.62 -12.46 3.69
C ASN A 228 17.54 -13.39 4.25
N ILE A 229 17.75 -13.98 5.42
CA ILE A 229 16.77 -14.86 6.09
C ILE A 229 15.49 -14.08 6.38
N ILE A 230 15.60 -12.89 7.00
CA ILE A 230 14.45 -12.06 7.35
C ILE A 230 13.68 -11.63 6.09
N PHE A 231 14.39 -11.23 5.04
CA PHE A 231 13.75 -10.85 3.78
C PHE A 231 12.98 -12.01 3.15
N TYR A 232 13.62 -13.16 2.93
CA TYR A 232 12.96 -14.29 2.27
C TYR A 232 11.87 -14.92 3.14
N ALA A 233 12.08 -15.00 4.44
CA ALA A 233 11.07 -15.50 5.38
C ALA A 233 9.86 -14.55 5.41
N GLY A 234 10.08 -13.24 5.55
CA GLY A 234 9.00 -12.25 5.58
C GLY A 234 8.18 -12.23 4.28
N ILE A 235 8.85 -12.19 3.11
CA ILE A 235 8.18 -12.29 1.81
C ILE A 235 7.44 -13.63 1.69
N GLY A 236 8.04 -14.73 2.11
CA GLY A 236 7.41 -16.05 2.09
C GLY A 236 6.13 -16.11 2.93
N VAL A 237 6.13 -15.54 4.12
CA VAL A 237 4.93 -15.44 4.96
C VAL A 237 3.87 -14.57 4.30
N LEU A 238 4.20 -13.38 3.81
CA LEU A 238 3.23 -12.50 3.14
C LEU A 238 2.57 -13.18 1.92
N VAL A 239 3.35 -13.84 1.08
CA VAL A 239 2.84 -14.55 -0.11
C VAL A 239 2.04 -15.81 0.28
N SER A 240 2.36 -16.46 1.41
CA SER A 240 1.64 -17.65 1.87
C SER A 240 0.19 -17.35 2.27
N VAL A 241 -0.11 -16.16 2.78
CA VAL A 241 -1.45 -15.79 3.28
C VAL A 241 -2.54 -15.91 2.20
N PRO A 242 -2.41 -15.28 1.00
CA PRO A 242 -3.39 -15.47 -0.07
C PRO A 242 -3.54 -16.93 -0.50
N ILE A 243 -2.44 -17.69 -0.55
CA ILE A 243 -2.45 -19.10 -0.91
C ILE A 243 -3.24 -19.91 0.12
N PHE A 244 -2.98 -19.71 1.40
CA PHE A 244 -3.70 -20.37 2.50
C PHE A 244 -5.21 -20.04 2.45
N LYS A 245 -5.57 -18.78 2.27
CA LYS A 245 -6.97 -18.37 2.16
C LYS A 245 -7.67 -19.02 0.96
N MET A 246 -6.98 -19.15 -0.18
CA MET A 246 -7.51 -19.84 -1.36
C MET A 246 -7.78 -21.33 -1.09
N ILE A 247 -6.85 -22.03 -0.44
CA ILE A 247 -6.98 -23.46 -0.11
C ILE A 247 -8.17 -23.68 0.82
N ILE A 248 -8.27 -22.91 1.90
CA ILE A 248 -9.36 -23.03 2.87
C ILE A 248 -10.72 -22.76 2.23
N ARG A 249 -10.80 -21.78 1.33
CA ARG A 249 -12.05 -21.44 0.65
C ARG A 249 -12.52 -22.50 -0.32
N ASN A 250 -11.62 -23.19 -1.01
CA ASN A 250 -11.97 -24.27 -1.95
C ASN A 250 -12.43 -25.56 -1.26
N ASN A 251 -12.22 -25.67 0.07
CA ASN A 251 -12.64 -26.82 0.88
C ASN A 251 -13.96 -26.60 1.64
N LYS A 252 -14.63 -25.48 1.42
CA LYS A 252 -15.99 -25.18 1.90
C LYS A 252 -16.99 -25.26 0.75
#